data_2ddee143a3235c01b5f5ef48e1445d28
#
_entry.id   2ddee143a3235c01b5f5ef48e1445d28
#
_cell.length_a   1.000
_cell.length_b   1.000
_cell.length_c   1.000
_cell.angle_alpha   90.00
_cell.angle_beta   90.00
_cell.angle_gamma   90.00
#
_symmetry.space_group_name_H-M   'P 1'
#
loop_
_entity.id
_entity.type
_entity.pdbx_description
1 polymer ?
#
loop_
_entity_poly.entity_id
_entity_poly.type
_entity_poly.pdbx_seq_one_letter_code
_entity_poly.pdbx_strand_id
1 'polypeptide(L)'
;MAALGLCTIVFIVGVVQGGDILEMFLTAVSLAVAAVPEALPAVATISLALGASRLVKTHTLVRKLPAVEALGSVTYICTDKTGTLTLNQMTVEHLASGDARALSADTLADPEDGVSWLGKALALSNDVSGQNDELVGDPTEIAFYRAAAQSGFDPVALAKDLPRAAEAPFDSDRKLMTTVHELPGGGYVSFTKGAAEAILERSRDAMTADGSAVPLDADAAASLVDGWSAEGLRVLAFGMRRLDKLPGDDISALEQDLSLIGYTGLVDPPREEARQAVETCKTAGIIPVMITGDHPATALAIAKRLGIADHKEQMITGTELDALSLEDFEGRVEGIRVYARVAPEQKLKIVQALQDRGEYVAMTGDGVNDAPALATADIGVAMGITGTDVAKEAASMVLLDDNFSSIVGSVREGRRIFDNIRKFIKYTMTSNSGEIWTILLAPLLGMPIPLLPIHILWINLVTDGLPGLAFASEPHERSIMERPPRAPKESIFADGLGTHLIWVGLLMGGASLFMQAWSMPRAPENHDLYWRTMVFTVLCLSQMGHAMAIRSDRESLFKLGIFSNKPMLGAVLLTFALQLSTIYVPFMQKVFKTEALSLPDLLIALALSSVVFWAVEIEKAVKRARDRRGDMAAA
;
A
#
# COMPACT_ATOMS: atom_id res chain seq x y z
N MET A 1 18.24 25.60 -21.02
CA MET A 1 18.28 27.03 -21.43
C MET A 1 18.93 27.91 -20.35
N ALA A 2 18.45 27.92 -19.09
CA ALA A 2 19.06 28.75 -18.02
C ALA A 2 20.55 28.45 -17.80
N ALA A 3 20.97 27.17 -17.74
CA ALA A 3 22.36 26.76 -17.60
C ALA A 3 23.26 27.27 -18.74
N LEU A 4 22.79 27.17 -20.00
CA LEU A 4 23.54 27.70 -21.14
C LEU A 4 23.71 29.22 -21.10
N GLY A 5 22.64 29.96 -20.68
CA GLY A 5 22.74 31.40 -20.47
C GLY A 5 23.79 31.75 -19.40
N LEU A 6 23.81 31.01 -18.30
CA LEU A 6 24.78 31.20 -17.22
C LEU A 6 26.23 30.91 -17.67
N CYS A 7 26.44 29.81 -18.39
CA CYS A 7 27.75 29.47 -18.98
C CYS A 7 28.25 30.57 -19.92
N THR A 8 27.36 31.14 -20.73
CA THR A 8 27.70 32.23 -21.65
C THR A 8 28.10 33.51 -20.86
N ILE A 9 27.38 33.82 -19.78
CA ILE A 9 27.73 34.95 -18.90
C ILE A 9 29.10 34.77 -18.26
N VAL A 10 29.38 33.57 -17.70
CA VAL A 10 30.68 33.27 -17.07
C VAL A 10 31.81 33.38 -18.07
N PHE A 11 31.63 32.83 -19.28
CA PHE A 11 32.61 32.93 -20.35
C PHE A 11 32.91 34.42 -20.71
N ILE A 12 31.86 35.21 -21.00
CA ILE A 12 32.03 36.61 -21.39
C ILE A 12 32.70 37.41 -20.27
N VAL A 13 32.21 37.28 -19.04
CA VAL A 13 32.76 38.02 -17.88
C VAL A 13 34.23 37.66 -17.64
N GLY A 14 34.57 36.34 -17.69
CA GLY A 14 35.95 35.90 -17.49
C GLY A 14 36.90 36.41 -18.58
N VAL A 15 36.49 36.41 -19.85
CA VAL A 15 37.31 36.97 -20.95
C VAL A 15 37.43 38.47 -20.83
N VAL A 16 36.38 39.23 -20.48
CA VAL A 16 36.44 40.68 -20.29
C VAL A 16 37.38 41.06 -19.13
N GLN A 17 37.49 40.24 -18.12
CA GLN A 17 38.43 40.43 -16.99
C GLN A 17 39.89 40.03 -17.31
N GLY A 18 40.17 39.63 -18.55
CA GLY A 18 41.52 39.32 -19.01
C GLY A 18 41.94 37.85 -18.81
N GLY A 19 40.97 36.96 -18.54
CA GLY A 19 41.22 35.50 -18.47
C GLY A 19 41.59 34.93 -19.85
N ASP A 20 42.37 33.84 -19.85
CA ASP A 20 42.66 33.08 -21.07
C ASP A 20 41.40 32.52 -21.69
N ILE A 21 41.20 32.73 -23.00
CA ILE A 21 39.96 32.34 -23.73
C ILE A 21 39.73 30.84 -23.64
N LEU A 22 40.80 30.02 -23.74
CA LEU A 22 40.67 28.55 -23.65
C LEU A 22 40.28 28.08 -22.25
N GLU A 23 40.89 28.71 -21.22
CA GLU A 23 40.56 28.42 -19.80
C GLU A 23 39.11 28.80 -19.47
N MET A 24 38.65 29.97 -19.95
CA MET A 24 37.29 30.44 -19.77
C MET A 24 36.28 29.55 -20.52
N PHE A 25 36.62 29.12 -21.73
CA PHE A 25 35.81 28.17 -22.49
C PHE A 25 35.70 26.81 -21.78
N LEU A 26 36.78 26.25 -21.31
CA LEU A 26 36.80 25.00 -20.53
C LEU A 26 36.01 25.13 -19.23
N THR A 27 36.07 26.28 -18.56
CA THR A 27 35.31 26.58 -17.36
C THR A 27 33.81 26.64 -17.66
N ALA A 28 33.40 27.33 -18.74
CA ALA A 28 32.00 27.39 -19.17
C ALA A 28 31.44 26.02 -19.54
N VAL A 29 32.24 25.19 -20.25
CA VAL A 29 31.85 23.80 -20.57
C VAL A 29 31.73 22.96 -19.29
N SER A 30 32.65 23.08 -18.36
CA SER A 30 32.60 22.36 -17.08
C SER A 30 31.40 22.75 -16.24
N LEU A 31 31.03 24.04 -16.25
CA LEU A 31 29.83 24.54 -15.59
C LEU A 31 28.56 24.00 -16.26
N ALA A 32 28.54 23.87 -17.59
CA ALA A 32 27.42 23.26 -18.31
C ALA A 32 27.25 21.77 -17.93
N VAL A 33 28.34 21.04 -17.78
CA VAL A 33 28.35 19.66 -17.30
C VAL A 33 27.89 19.58 -15.85
N ALA A 34 28.40 20.45 -14.97
CA ALA A 34 27.98 20.52 -13.56
C ALA A 34 26.47 20.79 -13.37
N ALA A 35 25.85 21.51 -14.32
CA ALA A 35 24.42 21.82 -14.24
C ALA A 35 23.51 20.61 -14.54
N VAL A 36 24.04 19.50 -15.03
CA VAL A 36 23.27 18.30 -15.39
C VAL A 36 23.52 17.18 -14.37
N PRO A 37 22.49 16.69 -13.67
CA PRO A 37 22.62 15.61 -12.70
C PRO A 37 22.82 14.25 -13.43
N GLU A 38 24.03 13.90 -13.82
CA GLU A 38 24.37 12.72 -14.64
C GLU A 38 24.00 11.40 -13.95
N ALA A 39 24.04 11.36 -12.62
CA ALA A 39 23.71 10.16 -11.83
C ALA A 39 22.20 9.89 -11.71
N LEU A 40 21.30 10.83 -12.09
CA LEU A 40 19.87 10.71 -11.89
C LEU A 40 19.24 9.45 -12.51
N PRO A 41 19.50 9.11 -13.78
CA PRO A 41 18.95 7.88 -14.36
C PRO A 41 19.39 6.61 -13.63
N ALA A 42 20.67 6.55 -13.22
CA ALA A 42 21.21 5.41 -12.48
C ALA A 42 20.56 5.28 -11.08
N VAL A 43 20.46 6.38 -10.35
CA VAL A 43 19.85 6.38 -9.00
C VAL A 43 18.35 6.06 -9.06
N ALA A 44 17.62 6.60 -10.04
CA ALA A 44 16.21 6.26 -10.24
C ALA A 44 16.04 4.76 -10.52
N THR A 45 16.83 4.20 -11.45
CA THR A 45 16.77 2.76 -11.78
C THR A 45 17.13 1.88 -10.57
N ILE A 46 18.17 2.21 -9.83
CA ILE A 46 18.58 1.47 -8.63
C ILE A 46 17.50 1.58 -7.53
N SER A 47 16.93 2.77 -7.33
CA SER A 47 15.86 2.99 -6.35
C SER A 47 14.63 2.13 -6.66
N LEU A 48 14.22 2.09 -7.94
CA LEU A 48 13.09 1.27 -8.40
C LEU A 48 13.39 -0.23 -8.26
N ALA A 49 14.60 -0.67 -8.62
CA ALA A 49 15.01 -2.07 -8.50
C ALA A 49 15.08 -2.54 -7.03
N LEU A 50 15.67 -1.72 -6.14
CA LEU A 50 15.68 -1.99 -4.70
C LEU A 50 14.27 -1.96 -4.11
N GLY A 51 13.41 -1.07 -4.59
CA GLY A 51 12.01 -1.01 -4.23
C GLY A 51 11.27 -2.27 -4.63
N ALA A 52 11.38 -2.69 -5.87
CA ALA A 52 10.78 -3.94 -6.37
C ALA A 52 11.25 -5.16 -5.55
N SER A 53 12.55 -5.23 -5.23
CA SER A 53 13.10 -6.31 -4.37
C SER A 53 12.49 -6.30 -2.94
N ARG A 54 12.16 -5.12 -2.39
CA ARG A 54 11.51 -5.01 -1.08
C ARG A 54 10.03 -5.35 -1.14
N LEU A 55 9.34 -4.99 -2.23
CA LEU A 55 7.94 -5.32 -2.45
C LEU A 55 7.70 -6.84 -2.45
N VAL A 56 8.65 -7.63 -2.94
CA VAL A 56 8.59 -9.10 -2.84
C VAL A 56 8.55 -9.57 -1.37
N LYS A 57 9.25 -8.88 -0.45
CA LYS A 57 9.22 -9.19 0.98
C LYS A 57 7.89 -8.83 1.65
N THR A 58 7.09 -7.98 1.02
CA THR A 58 5.72 -7.62 1.42
C THR A 58 4.69 -8.33 0.52
N HIS A 59 5.01 -9.52 0.03
CA HIS A 59 4.17 -10.38 -0.78
C HIS A 59 3.66 -9.74 -2.09
N THR A 60 4.41 -8.81 -2.65
CA THR A 60 4.03 -8.14 -3.91
C THR A 60 5.11 -8.30 -4.97
N LEU A 61 4.77 -8.93 -6.09
CA LEU A 61 5.64 -9.09 -7.26
C LEU A 61 5.35 -7.98 -8.27
N VAL A 62 6.36 -7.19 -8.59
CA VAL A 62 6.28 -6.13 -9.61
C VAL A 62 6.61 -6.70 -10.98
N ARG A 63 5.75 -6.50 -11.96
CA ARG A 63 5.95 -6.88 -13.36
C ARG A 63 6.40 -5.71 -14.23
N LYS A 64 5.89 -4.51 -13.94
CA LYS A 64 6.24 -3.28 -14.67
C LYS A 64 6.84 -2.27 -13.69
N LEU A 65 8.14 -1.97 -13.82
CA LEU A 65 8.85 -1.05 -12.90
C LEU A 65 8.20 0.33 -12.75
N PRO A 66 7.61 0.97 -13.79
CA PRO A 66 6.92 2.24 -13.63
C PRO A 66 5.76 2.22 -12.62
N ALA A 67 5.12 1.06 -12.41
CA ALA A 67 4.07 0.92 -11.40
C ALA A 67 4.55 1.19 -9.98
N VAL A 68 5.83 0.96 -9.69
CA VAL A 68 6.44 1.23 -8.37
C VAL A 68 6.42 2.73 -8.05
N GLU A 69 6.65 3.57 -9.05
CA GLU A 69 6.58 5.03 -8.89
C GLU A 69 5.12 5.49 -8.75
N ALA A 70 4.22 4.95 -9.58
CA ALA A 70 2.80 5.26 -9.57
C ALA A 70 2.12 4.93 -8.23
N LEU A 71 2.59 3.87 -7.50
CA LEU A 71 2.09 3.51 -6.17
C LEU A 71 2.10 4.68 -5.17
N GLY A 72 3.09 5.54 -5.25
CA GLY A 72 3.20 6.71 -4.37
C GLY A 72 2.12 7.78 -4.58
N SER A 73 1.45 7.76 -5.73
CA SER A 73 0.45 8.73 -6.16
C SER A 73 -0.99 8.18 -6.13
N VAL A 74 -1.19 6.93 -5.73
CA VAL A 74 -2.52 6.29 -5.67
C VAL A 74 -3.45 7.08 -4.74
N THR A 75 -4.61 7.45 -5.27
CA THR A 75 -5.69 8.14 -4.56
C THR A 75 -6.88 7.21 -4.31
N TYR A 76 -7.14 6.24 -5.19
CA TYR A 76 -8.21 5.26 -5.08
C TYR A 76 -7.68 3.84 -5.20
N ILE A 77 -8.17 2.94 -4.32
CA ILE A 77 -7.93 1.50 -4.44
C ILE A 77 -9.28 0.82 -4.64
N CYS A 78 -9.57 0.44 -5.87
CA CYS A 78 -10.74 -0.34 -6.26
C CYS A 78 -10.42 -1.82 -6.08
N THR A 79 -11.11 -2.51 -5.18
CA THR A 79 -10.82 -3.89 -4.83
C THR A 79 -12.06 -4.78 -4.93
N ASP A 80 -11.87 -6.00 -5.40
CA ASP A 80 -12.89 -7.03 -5.28
C ASP A 80 -13.07 -7.43 -3.80
N LYS A 81 -14.29 -7.84 -3.43
CA LYS A 81 -14.61 -8.26 -2.07
C LYS A 81 -13.98 -9.61 -1.74
N THR A 82 -14.32 -10.62 -2.58
CA THR A 82 -14.11 -12.05 -2.26
C THR A 82 -12.64 -12.41 -2.32
N GLY A 83 -12.11 -13.06 -1.27
CA GLY A 83 -10.73 -13.51 -1.20
C GLY A 83 -9.69 -12.41 -0.95
N THR A 84 -10.02 -11.13 -1.22
CA THR A 84 -9.11 -9.99 -1.01
C THR A 84 -9.41 -9.26 0.29
N LEU A 85 -10.64 -8.78 0.45
CA LEU A 85 -11.12 -8.14 1.68
C LEU A 85 -11.65 -9.15 2.70
N THR A 86 -12.10 -10.31 2.22
CA THR A 86 -12.67 -11.40 3.01
C THR A 86 -11.80 -12.65 2.94
N LEU A 87 -12.07 -13.61 3.82
CA LEU A 87 -11.30 -14.85 3.91
C LEU A 87 -11.60 -15.84 2.76
N ASN A 88 -12.64 -15.60 1.96
CA ASN A 88 -13.19 -16.54 0.98
C ASN A 88 -13.55 -17.89 1.62
N GLN A 89 -14.04 -17.85 2.85
CA GLN A 89 -14.47 -19.00 3.64
C GLN A 89 -15.79 -18.67 4.32
N MET A 90 -16.85 -19.38 3.94
CA MET A 90 -18.13 -19.25 4.64
C MET A 90 -17.97 -19.68 6.10
N THR A 91 -18.56 -18.92 7.01
CA THR A 91 -18.57 -19.20 8.44
C THR A 91 -19.99 -18.99 8.98
N VAL A 92 -20.42 -19.86 9.88
CA VAL A 92 -21.67 -19.67 10.62
C VAL A 92 -21.38 -18.66 11.73
N GLU A 93 -22.00 -17.47 11.64
CA GLU A 93 -21.83 -16.40 12.62
C GLU A 93 -22.98 -16.39 13.64
N HIS A 94 -24.20 -16.71 13.17
CA HIS A 94 -25.39 -16.74 14.00
C HIS A 94 -26.13 -18.08 13.90
N LEU A 95 -26.69 -18.50 15.02
CA LEU A 95 -27.54 -19.67 15.16
C LEU A 95 -28.83 -19.30 15.89
N ALA A 96 -29.95 -19.87 15.49
CA ALA A 96 -31.22 -19.75 16.21
C ALA A 96 -31.99 -21.06 16.19
N SER A 97 -32.79 -21.29 17.23
CA SER A 97 -33.75 -22.40 17.32
C SER A 97 -34.93 -22.22 16.35
N GLY A 98 -35.76 -23.24 16.17
CA GLY A 98 -36.92 -23.17 15.29
C GLY A 98 -37.93 -22.09 15.70
N ASP A 99 -38.03 -21.76 16.98
CA ASP A 99 -38.86 -20.65 17.51
C ASP A 99 -38.16 -19.28 17.42
N ALA A 100 -37.15 -19.14 16.56
CA ALA A 100 -36.40 -17.92 16.27
C ALA A 100 -35.60 -17.32 17.46
N ARG A 101 -35.28 -18.10 18.49
CA ARG A 101 -34.45 -17.63 19.62
C ARG A 101 -32.99 -17.84 19.29
N ALA A 102 -32.15 -16.80 19.54
CA ALA A 102 -30.73 -16.85 19.35
C ALA A 102 -30.07 -17.94 20.22
N LEU A 103 -29.13 -18.67 19.63
CA LEU A 103 -28.35 -19.73 20.26
C LEU A 103 -26.87 -19.37 20.28
N SER A 104 -26.15 -19.86 21.31
CA SER A 104 -24.70 -19.86 21.34
C SER A 104 -24.15 -21.25 21.00
N ALA A 105 -22.86 -21.33 20.65
CA ALA A 105 -22.19 -22.61 20.43
C ALA A 105 -22.27 -23.52 21.67
N ASP A 106 -22.18 -22.96 22.87
CA ASP A 106 -22.29 -23.71 24.13
C ASP A 106 -23.70 -24.27 24.36
N THR A 107 -24.76 -23.55 23.90
CA THR A 107 -26.14 -24.00 24.01
C THR A 107 -26.45 -25.17 23.07
N LEU A 108 -25.77 -25.27 21.92
CA LEU A 108 -25.88 -26.40 21.01
C LEU A 108 -25.28 -27.70 21.59
N ALA A 109 -24.31 -27.59 22.51
CA ALA A 109 -23.54 -28.72 23.04
C ALA A 109 -24.29 -29.53 24.09
N ASP A 110 -25.47 -29.09 24.59
CA ASP A 110 -26.22 -29.85 25.60
C ASP A 110 -27.01 -31.00 24.95
N PRO A 111 -26.63 -32.25 25.18
CA PRO A 111 -27.25 -33.41 24.53
C PRO A 111 -28.69 -33.71 25.02
N GLU A 112 -29.12 -33.10 26.12
CA GLU A 112 -30.47 -33.29 26.66
C GLU A 112 -31.49 -32.32 26.06
N ASP A 113 -31.05 -31.23 25.42
CA ASP A 113 -31.89 -30.22 24.80
C ASP A 113 -32.28 -30.52 23.36
N GLY A 114 -33.46 -30.13 22.94
CA GLY A 114 -33.94 -30.35 21.56
C GLY A 114 -33.11 -29.65 20.49
N VAL A 115 -32.30 -28.65 20.86
CA VAL A 115 -31.32 -27.98 20.01
C VAL A 115 -30.23 -28.94 19.49
N SER A 116 -30.00 -30.05 20.16
CA SER A 116 -29.08 -31.09 19.69
C SER A 116 -29.40 -31.60 18.28
N TRP A 117 -30.66 -31.47 17.82
CA TRP A 117 -31.05 -31.83 16.45
C TRP A 117 -30.50 -30.87 15.41
N LEU A 118 -30.42 -29.57 15.71
CA LEU A 118 -29.76 -28.63 14.81
C LEU A 118 -28.25 -28.93 14.71
N GLY A 119 -27.56 -29.20 15.82
CA GLY A 119 -26.16 -29.60 15.84
C GLY A 119 -25.90 -30.88 15.04
N LYS A 120 -26.78 -31.91 15.18
CA LYS A 120 -26.74 -33.14 14.39
C LYS A 120 -26.98 -32.87 12.90
N ALA A 121 -27.95 -32.03 12.56
CA ALA A 121 -28.23 -31.65 11.18
C ALA A 121 -27.04 -30.92 10.53
N LEU A 122 -26.38 -29.99 11.25
CA LEU A 122 -25.17 -29.32 10.79
C LEU A 122 -24.02 -30.34 10.54
N ALA A 123 -23.87 -31.31 11.43
CA ALA A 123 -22.82 -32.33 11.33
C ALA A 123 -23.05 -33.33 10.19
N LEU A 124 -24.31 -33.71 9.91
CA LEU A 124 -24.65 -34.86 9.08
C LEU A 124 -25.23 -34.49 7.71
N SER A 125 -25.96 -33.35 7.59
CA SER A 125 -26.59 -32.96 6.33
C SER A 125 -25.61 -32.18 5.45
N ASN A 126 -24.52 -32.82 5.05
CA ASN A 126 -23.49 -32.26 4.17
C ASN A 126 -22.71 -33.36 3.47
N ASP A 127 -21.98 -33.02 2.40
CA ASP A 127 -21.11 -33.93 1.63
C ASP A 127 -19.62 -33.61 1.86
N VAL A 128 -19.30 -33.11 3.04
CA VAL A 128 -17.93 -32.77 3.41
C VAL A 128 -17.11 -34.06 3.66
N SER A 129 -15.92 -34.10 3.08
CA SER A 129 -14.94 -35.15 3.29
C SER A 129 -13.60 -34.57 3.73
N GLY A 130 -12.74 -35.42 4.34
CA GLY A 130 -11.46 -34.98 4.87
C GLY A 130 -11.43 -34.88 6.39
N GLN A 131 -10.31 -34.42 6.95
CA GLN A 131 -10.11 -34.26 8.40
C GLN A 131 -9.31 -32.99 8.68
N ASN A 132 -9.56 -32.36 9.81
CA ASN A 132 -8.89 -31.14 10.28
C ASN A 132 -9.00 -30.00 9.25
N ASP A 133 -7.86 -29.45 8.80
CA ASP A 133 -7.81 -28.30 7.87
C ASP A 133 -7.97 -28.69 6.39
N GLU A 134 -7.93 -29.98 6.05
CA GLU A 134 -8.07 -30.49 4.68
C GLU A 134 -9.51 -30.98 4.39
N LEU A 135 -10.50 -30.12 4.70
CA LEU A 135 -11.90 -30.40 4.37
C LEU A 135 -12.17 -30.06 2.90
N VAL A 136 -12.84 -30.99 2.20
CA VAL A 136 -13.24 -30.85 0.80
C VAL A 136 -14.76 -30.94 0.72
N GLY A 137 -15.41 -29.99 0.06
CA GLY A 137 -16.85 -29.88 -0.08
C GLY A 137 -17.31 -28.49 -0.48
N ASP A 138 -18.62 -28.28 -0.56
CA ASP A 138 -19.17 -26.93 -0.75
C ASP A 138 -18.79 -26.01 0.44
N PRO A 139 -18.38 -24.75 0.20
CA PRO A 139 -17.99 -23.82 1.26
C PRO A 139 -19.07 -23.62 2.35
N THR A 140 -20.36 -23.65 1.98
CA THR A 140 -21.47 -23.53 2.92
C THR A 140 -21.56 -24.78 3.81
N GLU A 141 -21.36 -25.96 3.25
CA GLU A 141 -21.39 -27.21 3.99
C GLU A 141 -20.17 -27.36 4.91
N ILE A 142 -19.00 -26.94 4.46
CA ILE A 142 -17.79 -26.87 5.31
C ILE A 142 -18.04 -25.95 6.52
N ALA A 143 -18.77 -24.83 6.33
CA ALA A 143 -19.15 -23.95 7.43
C ALA A 143 -20.04 -24.65 8.46
N PHE A 144 -21.01 -25.44 8.02
CA PHE A 144 -21.86 -26.24 8.91
C PHE A 144 -21.07 -27.29 9.67
N TYR A 145 -20.24 -28.04 8.96
CA TYR A 145 -19.38 -29.08 9.55
C TYR A 145 -18.47 -28.51 10.64
N ARG A 146 -17.83 -27.35 10.36
CA ARG A 146 -16.99 -26.65 11.33
C ARG A 146 -17.77 -26.13 12.53
N ALA A 147 -18.96 -25.52 12.29
CA ALA A 147 -19.81 -25.04 13.36
C ALA A 147 -20.28 -26.17 14.29
N ALA A 148 -20.66 -27.32 13.74
CA ALA A 148 -20.99 -28.51 14.51
C ALA A 148 -19.79 -28.98 15.36
N ALA A 149 -18.61 -29.12 14.76
CA ALA A 149 -17.39 -29.55 15.47
C ALA A 149 -17.00 -28.58 16.61
N GLN A 150 -17.08 -27.27 16.37
CA GLN A 150 -16.82 -26.25 17.39
C GLN A 150 -17.83 -26.26 18.52
N SER A 151 -19.07 -26.72 18.26
CA SER A 151 -20.14 -26.87 19.24
C SER A 151 -20.13 -28.25 19.94
N GLY A 152 -19.04 -29.02 19.80
CA GLY A 152 -18.87 -30.29 20.50
C GLY A 152 -19.48 -31.51 19.83
N PHE A 153 -20.05 -31.38 18.62
CA PHE A 153 -20.51 -32.52 17.82
C PHE A 153 -19.34 -33.02 16.97
N ASP A 154 -18.97 -34.32 17.13
CA ASP A 154 -18.00 -34.95 16.26
C ASP A 154 -18.73 -35.52 15.01
N PRO A 155 -18.59 -34.89 13.83
CA PRO A 155 -19.32 -35.35 12.63
C PRO A 155 -18.92 -36.76 12.20
N VAL A 156 -17.68 -37.20 12.44
CA VAL A 156 -17.19 -38.52 12.09
C VAL A 156 -17.80 -39.60 13.01
N ALA A 157 -17.89 -39.32 14.31
CA ALA A 157 -18.53 -40.21 15.26
C ALA A 157 -20.05 -40.28 14.99
N LEU A 158 -20.70 -39.12 14.81
CA LEU A 158 -22.12 -39.05 14.52
C LEU A 158 -22.52 -39.78 13.23
N ALA A 159 -21.70 -39.71 12.18
CA ALA A 159 -21.96 -40.44 10.93
C ALA A 159 -21.91 -41.98 11.09
N LYS A 160 -21.21 -42.49 12.14
CA LYS A 160 -21.22 -43.93 12.48
C LYS A 160 -22.45 -44.29 13.30
N ASP A 161 -22.88 -43.41 14.21
CA ASP A 161 -24.05 -43.64 15.08
C ASP A 161 -25.38 -43.45 14.34
N LEU A 162 -25.39 -42.53 13.37
CA LEU A 162 -26.54 -42.17 12.51
C LEU A 162 -26.14 -42.27 11.03
N PRO A 163 -25.91 -43.49 10.51
CA PRO A 163 -25.48 -43.67 9.13
C PRO A 163 -26.51 -43.16 8.13
N ARG A 164 -26.02 -42.55 7.04
CA ARG A 164 -26.85 -42.02 5.96
C ARG A 164 -27.45 -43.21 5.20
N ALA A 165 -28.78 -43.27 5.14
CA ALA A 165 -29.53 -44.32 4.44
C ALA A 165 -30.00 -43.90 3.04
N ALA A 166 -30.31 -42.62 2.85
CA ALA A 166 -30.75 -42.05 1.57
C ALA A 166 -30.54 -40.54 1.53
N GLU A 167 -30.64 -39.98 0.33
CA GLU A 167 -30.56 -38.50 0.14
C GLU A 167 -31.38 -38.05 -1.08
N ALA A 168 -31.83 -36.79 -1.01
CA ALA A 168 -32.21 -35.96 -2.15
C ALA A 168 -31.19 -34.84 -2.26
N PRO A 169 -30.30 -34.88 -3.28
CA PRO A 169 -29.26 -33.84 -3.44
C PRO A 169 -29.85 -32.44 -3.59
N PHE A 170 -29.01 -31.43 -3.37
CA PHE A 170 -29.41 -30.04 -3.57
C PHE A 170 -29.91 -29.82 -5.01
N ASP A 171 -31.05 -29.16 -5.08
CA ASP A 171 -31.66 -28.78 -6.34
C ASP A 171 -32.03 -27.29 -6.32
N SER A 172 -31.64 -26.55 -7.36
CA SER A 172 -31.81 -25.11 -7.46
C SER A 172 -33.27 -24.65 -7.58
N ASP A 173 -34.14 -25.49 -8.12
CA ASP A 173 -35.57 -25.18 -8.28
C ASP A 173 -36.30 -25.34 -6.96
N ARG A 174 -36.01 -26.43 -6.23
CA ARG A 174 -36.53 -26.69 -4.89
C ARG A 174 -35.85 -25.83 -3.84
N LYS A 175 -34.59 -25.46 -4.05
CA LYS A 175 -33.68 -24.76 -3.09
C LYS A 175 -33.45 -25.53 -1.80
N LEU A 176 -33.53 -26.84 -1.85
CA LEU A 176 -33.47 -27.77 -0.73
C LEU A 176 -32.51 -28.92 -0.99
N MET A 177 -31.97 -29.47 0.09
CA MET A 177 -31.28 -30.76 0.15
C MET A 177 -31.79 -31.53 1.36
N THR A 178 -32.02 -32.85 1.20
CA THR A 178 -32.48 -33.72 2.28
C THR A 178 -31.58 -34.93 2.42
N THR A 179 -31.17 -35.23 3.65
CA THR A 179 -30.44 -36.44 4.01
C THR A 179 -31.28 -37.27 5.00
N VAL A 180 -31.24 -38.60 4.88
CA VAL A 180 -31.96 -39.51 5.75
C VAL A 180 -30.97 -40.42 6.48
N HIS A 181 -31.13 -40.52 7.79
CA HIS A 181 -30.21 -41.23 8.68
C HIS A 181 -30.93 -42.27 9.52
N GLU A 182 -30.29 -43.41 9.76
CA GLU A 182 -30.81 -44.47 10.63
C GLU A 182 -30.69 -44.08 12.10
N LEU A 183 -31.72 -44.39 12.89
CA LEU A 183 -31.71 -44.13 14.34
C LEU A 183 -31.28 -45.41 15.11
N PRO A 184 -30.45 -45.30 16.17
CA PRO A 184 -29.98 -46.47 16.95
C PRO A 184 -31.07 -47.34 17.57
N GLY A 185 -32.27 -46.80 17.74
CA GLY A 185 -33.43 -47.51 18.28
C GLY A 185 -34.38 -48.06 17.21
N GLY A 186 -34.02 -47.96 15.94
CA GLY A 186 -34.91 -48.27 14.79
C GLY A 186 -35.66 -47.02 14.31
N GLY A 187 -36.11 -47.07 13.03
CA GLY A 187 -36.66 -45.90 12.34
C GLY A 187 -35.59 -44.99 11.75
N TYR A 188 -36.02 -43.85 11.22
CA TYR A 188 -35.16 -42.92 10.50
C TYR A 188 -35.45 -41.48 10.91
N VAL A 189 -34.48 -40.61 10.69
CA VAL A 189 -34.64 -39.15 10.76
C VAL A 189 -34.18 -38.53 9.46
N SER A 190 -34.96 -37.65 8.87
CA SER A 190 -34.55 -36.82 7.75
C SER A 190 -34.17 -35.41 8.24
N PHE A 191 -33.10 -34.86 7.67
CA PHE A 191 -32.74 -33.48 7.81
C PHE A 191 -32.84 -32.81 6.44
N THR A 192 -33.64 -31.75 6.37
CA THR A 192 -33.83 -30.93 5.16
C THR A 192 -33.25 -29.56 5.43
N LYS A 193 -32.28 -29.09 4.61
CA LYS A 193 -31.73 -27.78 4.69
C LYS A 193 -31.97 -27.00 3.40
N GLY A 194 -32.05 -25.65 3.52
CA GLY A 194 -32.18 -24.81 2.34
C GLY A 194 -32.54 -23.38 2.64
N ALA A 195 -33.05 -22.67 1.63
CA ALA A 195 -33.52 -21.30 1.76
C ALA A 195 -34.59 -21.21 2.85
N ALA A 196 -34.48 -20.21 3.73
CA ALA A 196 -35.37 -20.10 4.88
C ALA A 196 -36.83 -20.07 4.48
N GLU A 197 -37.18 -19.34 3.41
CA GLU A 197 -38.55 -19.24 2.90
C GLU A 197 -39.06 -20.63 2.44
N ALA A 198 -38.24 -21.41 1.74
CA ALA A 198 -38.63 -22.72 1.23
C ALA A 198 -38.85 -23.74 2.36
N ILE A 199 -38.08 -23.69 3.44
CA ILE A 199 -38.26 -24.52 4.63
C ILE A 199 -39.51 -24.10 5.41
N LEU A 200 -39.70 -22.77 5.61
CA LEU A 200 -40.86 -22.23 6.34
C LEU A 200 -42.20 -22.64 5.68
N GLU A 201 -42.31 -22.50 4.36
CA GLU A 201 -43.51 -22.89 3.62
C GLU A 201 -43.87 -24.40 3.77
N ARG A 202 -42.88 -25.25 4.09
CA ARG A 202 -43.05 -26.71 4.23
C ARG A 202 -43.04 -27.20 5.67
N SER A 203 -42.92 -26.28 6.63
CA SER A 203 -42.90 -26.58 8.05
C SER A 203 -44.28 -26.48 8.67
N ARG A 204 -44.68 -27.50 9.45
CA ARG A 204 -45.96 -27.53 10.19
C ARG A 204 -45.84 -26.94 11.59
N ASP A 205 -44.69 -27.10 12.22
CA ASP A 205 -44.38 -26.65 13.58
C ASP A 205 -42.91 -26.24 13.70
N ALA A 206 -42.54 -25.67 14.82
CA ALA A 206 -41.18 -25.27 15.16
C ALA A 206 -40.75 -25.94 16.46
N MET A 207 -39.45 -26.26 16.56
CA MET A 207 -38.83 -26.78 17.79
C MET A 207 -38.18 -25.66 18.58
N THR A 208 -38.48 -25.60 19.84
CA THR A 208 -37.79 -24.74 20.83
C THR A 208 -36.46 -25.33 21.23
N ALA A 209 -35.65 -24.58 21.93
CA ALA A 209 -34.32 -25.00 22.39
C ALA A 209 -34.40 -26.27 23.28
N ASP A 210 -35.44 -26.45 24.08
CA ASP A 210 -35.66 -27.62 24.92
C ASP A 210 -36.27 -28.84 24.20
N GLY A 211 -36.47 -28.75 22.87
CA GLY A 211 -37.00 -29.84 22.03
C GLY A 211 -38.50 -29.95 22.01
N SER A 212 -39.23 -29.05 22.61
CA SER A 212 -40.69 -29.01 22.57
C SER A 212 -41.17 -28.50 21.20
N ALA A 213 -42.20 -29.13 20.63
CA ALA A 213 -42.82 -28.61 19.42
C ALA A 213 -43.81 -27.51 19.76
N VAL A 214 -43.71 -26.40 19.06
CA VAL A 214 -44.61 -25.24 19.19
C VAL A 214 -45.18 -24.87 17.83
N PRO A 215 -46.34 -24.20 17.76
CA PRO A 215 -46.85 -23.65 16.51
C PRO A 215 -45.79 -22.75 15.86
N LEU A 216 -45.70 -22.82 14.53
CA LEU A 216 -44.78 -21.98 13.76
C LEU A 216 -45.24 -20.52 13.84
N ASP A 217 -44.39 -19.64 14.36
CA ASP A 217 -44.56 -18.19 14.34
C ASP A 217 -43.89 -17.61 13.09
N ALA A 218 -44.68 -17.41 12.03
CA ALA A 218 -44.18 -16.91 10.76
C ALA A 218 -43.66 -15.47 10.84
N ASP A 219 -44.23 -14.63 11.73
CA ASP A 219 -43.79 -13.23 11.88
C ASP A 219 -42.46 -13.14 12.60
N ALA A 220 -42.25 -13.97 13.65
CA ALA A 220 -40.94 -14.06 14.33
C ALA A 220 -39.86 -14.60 13.39
N ALA A 221 -40.18 -15.65 12.59
CA ALA A 221 -39.30 -16.22 11.60
C ALA A 221 -38.88 -15.20 10.52
N ALA A 222 -39.87 -14.47 9.96
CA ALA A 222 -39.60 -13.42 8.97
C ALA A 222 -38.74 -12.31 9.55
N SER A 223 -39.04 -11.84 10.76
CA SER A 223 -38.24 -10.79 11.43
C SER A 223 -36.80 -11.22 11.67
N LEU A 224 -36.53 -12.47 12.02
CA LEU A 224 -35.16 -13.01 12.18
C LEU A 224 -34.44 -13.07 10.83
N VAL A 225 -35.08 -13.61 9.78
CA VAL A 225 -34.50 -13.74 8.44
C VAL A 225 -34.20 -12.37 7.87
N ASP A 226 -35.11 -11.43 7.94
CA ASP A 226 -34.94 -10.05 7.47
C ASP A 226 -33.85 -9.31 8.26
N GLY A 227 -33.82 -9.48 9.57
CA GLY A 227 -32.80 -8.88 10.44
C GLY A 227 -31.39 -9.36 10.06
N TRP A 228 -31.19 -10.67 9.97
CA TRP A 228 -29.89 -11.24 9.60
C TRP A 228 -29.50 -10.92 8.15
N SER A 229 -30.49 -10.92 7.24
CA SER A 229 -30.25 -10.52 5.84
C SER A 229 -29.83 -9.04 5.74
N ALA A 230 -30.40 -8.16 6.59
CA ALA A 230 -29.98 -6.76 6.66
C ALA A 230 -28.57 -6.57 7.24
N GLU A 231 -28.10 -7.51 8.08
CA GLU A 231 -26.71 -7.59 8.56
C GLU A 231 -25.77 -8.20 7.51
N GLY A 232 -26.29 -8.60 6.35
CA GLY A 232 -25.51 -9.16 5.25
C GLY A 232 -25.26 -10.66 5.35
N LEU A 233 -25.95 -11.37 6.26
CA LEU A 233 -25.82 -12.80 6.41
C LEU A 233 -26.66 -13.53 5.37
N ARG A 234 -26.15 -14.67 4.90
CA ARG A 234 -26.93 -15.66 4.15
C ARG A 234 -27.67 -16.53 5.14
N VAL A 235 -29.00 -16.44 5.17
CA VAL A 235 -29.82 -17.21 6.10
C VAL A 235 -30.26 -18.52 5.46
N LEU A 236 -29.95 -19.63 6.13
CA LEU A 236 -30.45 -20.95 5.79
C LEU A 236 -31.18 -21.54 6.98
N ALA A 237 -32.25 -22.31 6.69
CA ALA A 237 -33.04 -22.99 7.71
C ALA A 237 -32.88 -24.51 7.61
N PHE A 238 -33.14 -25.17 8.70
CA PHE A 238 -33.09 -26.62 8.85
C PHE A 238 -34.44 -27.13 9.38
N GLY A 239 -34.99 -28.11 8.72
CA GLY A 239 -36.15 -28.87 9.15
C GLY A 239 -35.81 -30.34 9.37
N MET A 240 -36.57 -31.02 10.19
CA MET A 240 -36.45 -32.47 10.40
C MET A 240 -37.79 -33.19 10.30
N ARG A 241 -37.73 -34.49 10.06
CA ARG A 241 -38.89 -35.38 10.15
C ARG A 241 -38.45 -36.74 10.68
N ARG A 242 -39.22 -37.34 11.59
CA ARG A 242 -39.01 -38.73 12.04
C ARG A 242 -39.87 -39.65 11.23
N LEU A 243 -39.36 -40.83 10.91
CA LEU A 243 -39.97 -41.83 10.04
C LEU A 243 -39.79 -43.22 10.62
N ASP A 244 -40.84 -44.02 10.60
CA ASP A 244 -40.76 -45.44 11.00
C ASP A 244 -40.15 -46.33 9.91
N LYS A 245 -40.26 -45.93 8.65
CA LYS A 245 -39.77 -46.68 7.49
C LYS A 245 -39.23 -45.68 6.44
N LEU A 246 -38.24 -46.11 5.68
CA LEU A 246 -37.79 -45.39 4.49
C LEU A 246 -38.96 -45.27 3.48
N PRO A 247 -39.24 -44.06 2.97
CA PRO A 247 -40.14 -43.94 1.82
C PRO A 247 -39.46 -44.61 0.63
N GLY A 248 -40.24 -44.99 -0.40
CA GLY A 248 -39.70 -45.57 -1.62
C GLY A 248 -38.67 -44.66 -2.29
N ASP A 249 -38.50 -44.76 -3.59
CA ASP A 249 -37.41 -44.07 -4.34
C ASP A 249 -37.50 -42.53 -4.37
N ASP A 250 -38.65 -41.92 -3.99
CA ASP A 250 -38.83 -40.49 -3.98
C ASP A 250 -38.57 -39.88 -2.58
N ILE A 251 -37.30 -39.56 -2.32
CA ILE A 251 -36.86 -38.91 -1.06
C ILE A 251 -37.34 -37.44 -0.97
N SER A 252 -37.59 -36.78 -2.10
CA SER A 252 -38.09 -35.41 -2.12
C SER A 252 -39.49 -35.26 -1.52
N ALA A 253 -40.26 -36.34 -1.47
CA ALA A 253 -41.56 -36.36 -0.77
C ALA A 253 -41.44 -36.11 0.76
N LEU A 254 -40.24 -36.29 1.33
CA LEU A 254 -39.96 -35.97 2.74
C LEU A 254 -39.80 -34.48 3.03
N GLU A 255 -39.72 -33.64 2.02
CA GLU A 255 -39.56 -32.20 2.14
C GLU A 255 -40.87 -31.46 2.47
N GLN A 256 -41.86 -32.17 3.00
CA GLN A 256 -43.15 -31.64 3.45
C GLN A 256 -43.39 -32.04 4.91
N ASP A 257 -44.27 -31.31 5.59
CA ASP A 257 -44.62 -31.52 7.00
C ASP A 257 -43.40 -31.56 7.94
N LEU A 258 -42.47 -30.64 7.72
CA LEU A 258 -41.22 -30.53 8.48
C LEU A 258 -41.49 -29.94 9.89
N SER A 259 -40.72 -30.37 10.87
CA SER A 259 -40.51 -29.63 12.11
C SER A 259 -39.27 -28.74 11.95
N LEU A 260 -39.44 -27.44 11.99
CA LEU A 260 -38.35 -26.47 11.87
C LEU A 260 -37.45 -26.54 13.09
N ILE A 261 -36.20 -26.93 12.93
CA ILE A 261 -35.24 -27.14 14.04
C ILE A 261 -34.33 -25.93 14.28
N GLY A 262 -34.16 -25.08 13.29
CA GLY A 262 -33.37 -23.85 13.49
C GLY A 262 -32.89 -23.19 12.22
N TYR A 263 -32.12 -22.12 12.44
CA TYR A 263 -31.56 -21.25 11.40
C TYR A 263 -30.08 -21.07 11.59
N THR A 264 -29.41 -20.82 10.48
CA THR A 264 -28.00 -20.42 10.45
C THR A 264 -27.83 -19.15 9.64
N GLY A 265 -27.11 -18.19 10.20
CA GLY A 265 -26.63 -16.98 9.49
C GLY A 265 -25.18 -17.17 9.11
N LEU A 266 -24.90 -17.20 7.78
CA LEU A 266 -23.56 -17.42 7.25
C LEU A 266 -23.02 -16.13 6.64
N VAL A 267 -21.72 -15.94 6.75
CA VAL A 267 -21.00 -14.84 6.12
C VAL A 267 -19.62 -15.32 5.68
N ASP A 268 -19.08 -14.71 4.64
CA ASP A 268 -17.64 -14.72 4.35
C ASP A 268 -17.01 -13.54 5.13
N PRO A 269 -16.36 -13.81 6.27
CA PRO A 269 -15.97 -12.74 7.20
C PRO A 269 -14.85 -11.88 6.62
N PRO A 270 -14.86 -10.57 6.90
CA PRO A 270 -13.75 -9.70 6.53
C PRO A 270 -12.48 -10.09 7.27
N ARG A 271 -11.33 -9.94 6.58
CA ARG A 271 -10.01 -10.10 7.18
C ARG A 271 -9.76 -8.95 8.18
N GLU A 272 -9.24 -9.26 9.37
CA GLU A 272 -8.91 -8.21 10.35
C GLU A 272 -7.80 -7.28 9.84
N GLU A 273 -6.83 -7.82 9.10
CA GLU A 273 -5.78 -7.04 8.45
C GLU A 273 -6.34 -6.08 7.40
N ALA A 274 -7.42 -6.46 6.70
CA ALA A 274 -8.07 -5.59 5.72
C ALA A 274 -8.74 -4.38 6.41
N ARG A 275 -9.35 -4.57 7.58
CA ARG A 275 -9.92 -3.47 8.37
C ARG A 275 -8.86 -2.45 8.77
N GLN A 276 -7.72 -2.91 9.30
CA GLN A 276 -6.60 -2.05 9.68
C GLN A 276 -5.98 -1.35 8.45
N ALA A 277 -5.93 -2.05 7.32
CA ALA A 277 -5.44 -1.48 6.07
C ALA A 277 -6.37 -0.38 5.53
N VAL A 278 -7.69 -0.56 5.60
CA VAL A 278 -8.70 0.47 5.26
C VAL A 278 -8.53 1.72 6.13
N GLU A 279 -8.32 1.57 7.43
CA GLU A 279 -8.06 2.69 8.33
C GLU A 279 -6.76 3.42 7.96
N THR A 280 -5.71 2.65 7.64
CA THR A 280 -4.44 3.21 7.14
C THR A 280 -4.64 3.97 5.81
N CYS A 281 -5.48 3.48 4.90
CA CYS A 281 -5.81 4.20 3.66
C CYS A 281 -6.44 5.56 3.99
N LYS A 282 -7.42 5.61 4.89
CA LYS A 282 -8.09 6.87 5.28
C LYS A 282 -7.10 7.89 5.84
N THR A 283 -6.23 7.47 6.76
CA THR A 283 -5.19 8.36 7.32
C THR A 283 -4.20 8.82 6.26
N ALA A 284 -3.94 8.00 5.25
CA ALA A 284 -3.06 8.30 4.13
C ALA A 284 -3.75 9.12 3.02
N GLY A 285 -5.03 9.49 3.17
CA GLY A 285 -5.81 10.20 2.17
C GLY A 285 -6.13 9.36 0.92
N ILE A 286 -6.14 8.03 1.07
CA ILE A 286 -6.46 7.08 -0.01
C ILE A 286 -7.89 6.58 0.21
N ILE A 287 -8.66 6.50 -0.84
CA ILE A 287 -10.06 6.09 -0.80
C ILE A 287 -10.18 4.63 -1.24
N PRO A 288 -10.47 3.70 -0.31
CA PRO A 288 -10.79 2.32 -0.68
C PRO A 288 -12.21 2.24 -1.22
N VAL A 289 -12.39 1.50 -2.32
CA VAL A 289 -13.67 1.26 -2.99
C VAL A 289 -13.84 -0.24 -3.16
N MET A 290 -14.97 -0.76 -2.72
CA MET A 290 -15.32 -2.17 -2.85
C MET A 290 -16.21 -2.39 -4.08
N ILE A 291 -15.81 -3.33 -4.93
CA ILE A 291 -16.57 -3.75 -6.13
C ILE A 291 -16.90 -5.23 -5.96
N THR A 292 -18.18 -5.61 -6.11
CA THR A 292 -18.58 -7.01 -5.90
C THR A 292 -19.81 -7.40 -6.73
N GLY A 293 -19.91 -8.69 -7.08
CA GLY A 293 -21.11 -9.27 -7.64
C GLY A 293 -22.21 -9.59 -6.62
N ASP A 294 -21.94 -9.41 -5.32
CA ASP A 294 -22.85 -9.72 -4.22
C ASP A 294 -24.12 -8.87 -4.20
N HIS A 295 -25.10 -9.37 -3.43
CA HIS A 295 -26.32 -8.60 -3.15
C HIS A 295 -26.00 -7.29 -2.41
N PRO A 296 -26.71 -6.17 -2.72
CA PRO A 296 -26.45 -4.85 -2.14
C PRO A 296 -26.42 -4.84 -0.60
N ALA A 297 -27.35 -5.56 0.05
CA ALA A 297 -27.38 -5.63 1.52
C ALA A 297 -26.09 -6.27 2.08
N THR A 298 -25.65 -7.39 1.53
CA THR A 298 -24.40 -8.07 1.92
C THR A 298 -23.18 -7.18 1.68
N ALA A 299 -23.11 -6.55 0.49
CA ALA A 299 -22.02 -5.65 0.14
C ALA A 299 -21.90 -4.47 1.11
N LEU A 300 -23.04 -3.82 1.43
CA LEU A 300 -23.07 -2.70 2.36
C LEU A 300 -22.70 -3.11 3.79
N ALA A 301 -23.17 -4.27 4.24
CA ALA A 301 -22.88 -4.78 5.58
C ALA A 301 -21.36 -5.05 5.75
N ILE A 302 -20.74 -5.73 4.79
CA ILE A 302 -19.28 -5.97 4.78
C ILE A 302 -18.51 -4.65 4.70
N ALA A 303 -18.93 -3.72 3.83
CA ALA A 303 -18.28 -2.42 3.71
C ALA A 303 -18.35 -1.61 5.02
N LYS A 304 -19.46 -1.67 5.76
CA LYS A 304 -19.58 -1.05 7.09
C LYS A 304 -18.65 -1.70 8.11
N ARG A 305 -18.57 -3.03 8.15
CA ARG A 305 -17.67 -3.77 9.06
C ARG A 305 -16.19 -3.43 8.81
N LEU A 306 -15.83 -3.21 7.54
CA LEU A 306 -14.48 -2.78 7.13
C LEU A 306 -14.25 -1.27 7.30
N GLY A 307 -15.30 -0.48 7.49
CA GLY A 307 -15.22 0.97 7.53
C GLY A 307 -15.07 1.63 6.15
N ILE A 308 -15.34 0.93 5.05
CA ILE A 308 -15.25 1.48 3.68
C ILE A 308 -16.41 2.45 3.41
N ALA A 309 -17.62 2.11 3.87
CA ALA A 309 -18.83 2.94 3.73
C ALA A 309 -19.59 2.99 5.06
N ASP A 310 -20.22 4.14 5.33
CA ASP A 310 -21.04 4.36 6.53
C ASP A 310 -22.54 4.40 6.20
N HIS A 311 -22.88 4.86 4.98
CA HIS A 311 -24.26 5.15 4.57
C HIS A 311 -24.61 4.46 3.24
N LYS A 312 -25.91 4.21 3.03
CA LYS A 312 -26.43 3.56 1.82
C LYS A 312 -26.18 4.39 0.56
N GLU A 313 -26.17 5.72 0.70
CA GLU A 313 -25.96 6.68 -0.40
C GLU A 313 -24.55 6.57 -1.03
N GLN A 314 -23.62 5.95 -0.33
CA GLN A 314 -22.26 5.66 -0.83
C GLN A 314 -22.19 4.37 -1.67
N MET A 315 -23.34 3.71 -1.90
CA MET A 315 -23.44 2.49 -2.68
C MET A 315 -24.28 2.71 -3.93
N ILE A 316 -23.88 2.05 -5.03
CA ILE A 316 -24.67 1.96 -6.27
C ILE A 316 -24.68 0.52 -6.77
N THR A 317 -25.78 0.12 -7.40
CA THR A 317 -25.87 -1.19 -8.05
C THR A 317 -25.48 -1.10 -9.52
N GLY A 318 -25.08 -2.25 -10.12
CA GLY A 318 -24.78 -2.32 -11.55
C GLY A 318 -25.94 -1.84 -12.43
N THR A 319 -27.18 -2.16 -12.07
CA THR A 319 -28.39 -1.69 -12.78
C THR A 319 -28.56 -0.17 -12.70
N GLU A 320 -28.33 0.44 -11.53
CA GLU A 320 -28.38 1.88 -11.37
C GLU A 320 -27.23 2.58 -12.14
N LEU A 321 -26.05 1.96 -12.15
CA LEU A 321 -24.87 2.44 -12.88
C LEU A 321 -25.13 2.46 -14.39
N ASP A 322 -25.82 1.45 -14.95
CA ASP A 322 -26.16 1.41 -16.37
C ASP A 322 -27.23 2.44 -16.76
N ALA A 323 -28.08 2.83 -15.82
CA ALA A 323 -29.10 3.84 -16.03
C ALA A 323 -28.55 5.28 -16.05
N LEU A 324 -27.32 5.50 -15.57
CA LEU A 324 -26.68 6.82 -15.56
C LEU A 324 -25.98 7.12 -16.88
N SER A 325 -26.11 8.37 -17.35
CA SER A 325 -25.19 8.88 -18.38
C SER A 325 -23.74 8.91 -17.88
N LEU A 326 -22.77 8.96 -18.77
CA LEU A 326 -21.36 9.04 -18.38
C LEU A 326 -21.10 10.31 -17.55
N GLU A 327 -21.62 11.46 -17.97
CA GLU A 327 -21.48 12.75 -17.30
C GLU A 327 -22.09 12.74 -15.88
N ASP A 328 -23.30 12.16 -15.72
CA ASP A 328 -23.93 12.02 -14.40
C ASP A 328 -23.14 11.08 -13.49
N PHE A 329 -22.58 10.02 -14.04
CA PHE A 329 -21.76 9.08 -13.27
C PHE A 329 -20.43 9.72 -12.85
N GLU A 330 -19.72 10.39 -13.73
CA GLU A 330 -18.49 11.13 -13.41
C GLU A 330 -18.72 12.17 -12.31
N GLY A 331 -19.90 12.84 -12.32
CA GLY A 331 -20.27 13.80 -11.27
C GLY A 331 -20.48 13.16 -9.89
N ARG A 332 -20.71 11.85 -9.81
CA ARG A 332 -21.02 11.11 -8.56
C ARG A 332 -19.93 10.14 -8.12
N VAL A 333 -19.02 9.73 -9.00
CA VAL A 333 -18.06 8.64 -8.81
C VAL A 333 -17.20 8.83 -7.55
N GLU A 334 -16.79 10.06 -7.27
CA GLU A 334 -15.99 10.40 -6.08
C GLU A 334 -16.74 10.20 -4.74
N GLY A 335 -18.08 10.15 -4.76
CA GLY A 335 -18.90 9.90 -3.58
C GLY A 335 -19.21 8.42 -3.31
N ILE A 336 -19.00 7.56 -4.32
CA ILE A 336 -19.35 6.15 -4.25
C ILE A 336 -18.19 5.36 -3.65
N ARG A 337 -18.53 4.43 -2.74
CA ARG A 337 -17.57 3.56 -2.03
C ARG A 337 -17.82 2.08 -2.26
N VAL A 338 -19.04 1.73 -2.66
CA VAL A 338 -19.46 0.35 -2.86
C VAL A 338 -20.22 0.22 -4.17
N TYR A 339 -19.78 -0.71 -5.00
CA TYR A 339 -20.44 -1.11 -6.22
C TYR A 339 -20.91 -2.56 -6.08
N ALA A 340 -22.24 -2.78 -6.06
CA ALA A 340 -22.86 -4.09 -5.83
C ALA A 340 -23.52 -4.63 -7.11
N ARG A 341 -23.49 -5.96 -7.33
CA ARG A 341 -24.00 -6.63 -8.53
C ARG A 341 -23.44 -6.04 -9.83
N VAL A 342 -22.14 -5.78 -9.84
CA VAL A 342 -21.44 -5.16 -10.96
C VAL A 342 -21.03 -6.21 -11.98
N ALA A 343 -21.31 -5.96 -13.25
CA ALA A 343 -20.80 -6.75 -14.37
C ALA A 343 -19.33 -6.38 -14.67
N PRO A 344 -18.54 -7.27 -15.27
CA PRO A 344 -17.11 -7.01 -15.54
C PRO A 344 -16.85 -5.75 -16.38
N GLU A 345 -17.67 -5.45 -17.36
CA GLU A 345 -17.55 -4.26 -18.23
C GLU A 345 -17.70 -2.97 -17.42
N GLN A 346 -18.49 -3.01 -16.36
CA GLN A 346 -18.72 -1.85 -15.51
C GLN A 346 -17.49 -1.53 -14.65
N LYS A 347 -16.64 -2.52 -14.32
CA LYS A 347 -15.36 -2.30 -13.62
C LYS A 347 -14.45 -1.36 -14.42
N LEU A 348 -14.40 -1.54 -15.75
CA LEU A 348 -13.66 -0.65 -16.64
C LEU A 348 -14.23 0.78 -16.64
N LYS A 349 -15.56 0.92 -16.69
CA LYS A 349 -16.25 2.23 -16.63
C LYS A 349 -15.94 2.97 -15.33
N ILE A 350 -15.88 2.26 -14.21
CA ILE A 350 -15.52 2.84 -12.88
C ILE A 350 -14.09 3.39 -12.90
N VAL A 351 -13.14 2.60 -13.39
CA VAL A 351 -11.73 3.03 -13.48
C VAL A 351 -11.59 4.26 -14.35
N GLN A 352 -12.19 4.25 -15.55
CA GLN A 352 -12.12 5.38 -16.49
C GLN A 352 -12.73 6.65 -15.90
N ALA A 353 -13.91 6.56 -15.28
CA ALA A 353 -14.56 7.73 -14.69
C ALA A 353 -13.73 8.37 -13.55
N LEU A 354 -13.04 7.56 -12.74
CA LEU A 354 -12.12 8.08 -11.71
C LEU A 354 -10.89 8.75 -12.36
N GLN A 355 -10.30 8.13 -13.40
CA GLN A 355 -9.17 8.71 -14.13
C GLN A 355 -9.53 10.02 -14.84
N ASP A 356 -10.73 10.14 -15.41
CA ASP A 356 -11.22 11.35 -16.05
C ASP A 356 -11.40 12.50 -15.04
N ARG A 357 -11.64 12.17 -13.77
CA ARG A 357 -11.63 13.13 -12.65
C ARG A 357 -10.21 13.50 -12.19
N GLY A 358 -9.18 12.86 -12.76
CA GLY A 358 -7.79 13.12 -12.42
C GLY A 358 -7.25 12.29 -11.26
N GLU A 359 -7.99 11.25 -10.85
CA GLU A 359 -7.61 10.34 -9.78
C GLU A 359 -6.64 9.26 -10.27
N TYR A 360 -5.79 8.77 -9.39
CA TYR A 360 -4.87 7.65 -9.65
C TYR A 360 -5.42 6.37 -9.05
N VAL A 361 -5.76 5.44 -9.92
CA VAL A 361 -6.53 4.25 -9.57
C VAL A 361 -5.66 3.00 -9.54
N ALA A 362 -5.61 2.34 -8.37
CA ALA A 362 -5.21 0.95 -8.27
C ALA A 362 -6.46 0.06 -8.38
N MET A 363 -6.43 -0.94 -9.24
CA MET A 363 -7.54 -1.86 -9.46
C MET A 363 -7.09 -3.29 -9.21
N THR A 364 -7.82 -4.05 -8.38
CA THR A 364 -7.57 -5.48 -8.18
C THR A 364 -8.51 -6.35 -9.00
N GLY A 365 -8.07 -7.56 -9.34
CA GLY A 365 -8.91 -8.55 -10.02
C GLY A 365 -8.21 -9.90 -10.08
N ASP A 366 -9.00 -10.98 -10.24
CA ASP A 366 -8.51 -12.35 -10.30
C ASP A 366 -8.96 -13.07 -11.59
N GLY A 367 -10.05 -12.62 -12.21
CA GLY A 367 -10.67 -13.24 -13.36
C GLY A 367 -10.14 -12.77 -14.72
N VAL A 368 -10.39 -13.57 -15.75
CA VAL A 368 -10.16 -13.17 -17.16
C VAL A 368 -10.94 -11.90 -17.51
N ASN A 369 -12.11 -11.76 -16.93
CA ASN A 369 -13.02 -10.63 -17.17
C ASN A 369 -12.52 -9.31 -16.55
N ASP A 370 -11.59 -9.36 -15.60
CA ASP A 370 -10.99 -8.19 -14.96
C ASP A 370 -9.82 -7.61 -15.78
N ALA A 371 -9.26 -8.39 -16.70
CA ALA A 371 -8.08 -8.01 -17.47
C ALA A 371 -8.16 -6.63 -18.15
N PRO A 372 -9.29 -6.22 -18.77
CA PRO A 372 -9.41 -4.88 -19.35
C PRO A 372 -9.31 -3.76 -18.29
N ALA A 373 -9.94 -3.93 -17.13
CA ALA A 373 -9.88 -2.96 -16.05
C ALA A 373 -8.48 -2.91 -15.41
N LEU A 374 -7.82 -4.07 -15.22
CA LEU A 374 -6.43 -4.16 -14.74
C LEU A 374 -5.43 -3.51 -15.69
N ALA A 375 -5.62 -3.66 -17.01
CA ALA A 375 -4.74 -3.05 -18.01
C ALA A 375 -4.91 -1.54 -18.12
N THR A 376 -6.12 -1.03 -17.86
CA THR A 376 -6.48 0.40 -17.99
C THR A 376 -6.14 1.18 -16.73
N ALA A 377 -6.26 0.59 -15.56
CA ALA A 377 -5.91 1.23 -14.29
C ALA A 377 -4.44 1.70 -14.29
N ASP A 378 -4.15 2.78 -13.56
CA ASP A 378 -2.77 3.26 -13.37
C ASP A 378 -1.90 2.16 -12.74
N ILE A 379 -2.51 1.36 -11.85
CA ILE A 379 -1.89 0.17 -11.28
C ILE A 379 -2.89 -0.99 -11.28
N GLY A 380 -2.77 -1.90 -12.23
CA GLY A 380 -3.46 -3.18 -12.18
C GLY A 380 -2.76 -4.14 -11.22
N VAL A 381 -3.51 -4.75 -10.32
CA VAL A 381 -3.04 -5.67 -9.28
C VAL A 381 -3.78 -7.00 -9.41
N ALA A 382 -3.10 -8.05 -9.84
CA ALA A 382 -3.70 -9.38 -9.94
C ALA A 382 -3.46 -10.20 -8.67
N MET A 383 -4.39 -11.12 -8.38
CA MET A 383 -4.24 -12.11 -7.32
C MET A 383 -3.23 -13.19 -7.74
N GLY A 384 -2.37 -13.60 -6.83
CA GLY A 384 -1.31 -14.59 -7.08
C GLY A 384 -1.77 -16.03 -6.89
N ILE A 385 -2.62 -16.26 -5.89
CA ILE A 385 -3.15 -17.59 -5.53
C ILE A 385 -4.37 -17.90 -6.40
N THR A 386 -5.40 -17.06 -6.34
CA THR A 386 -6.69 -17.27 -7.02
C THR A 386 -6.70 -16.74 -8.45
N GLY A 387 -5.79 -15.82 -8.79
CA GLY A 387 -5.80 -15.13 -10.08
C GLY A 387 -5.44 -16.02 -11.27
N THR A 388 -6.15 -15.81 -12.38
CA THR A 388 -5.86 -16.45 -13.66
C THR A 388 -4.59 -15.88 -14.30
N ASP A 389 -3.96 -16.64 -15.19
CA ASP A 389 -2.76 -16.18 -15.90
C ASP A 389 -3.05 -14.93 -16.76
N VAL A 390 -4.26 -14.83 -17.32
CA VAL A 390 -4.70 -13.66 -18.10
C VAL A 390 -4.75 -12.40 -17.22
N ALA A 391 -5.32 -12.51 -16.00
CA ALA A 391 -5.32 -11.39 -15.04
C ALA A 391 -3.90 -11.00 -14.65
N LYS A 392 -3.05 -11.99 -14.35
CA LYS A 392 -1.62 -11.77 -14.02
C LYS A 392 -0.86 -11.12 -15.17
N GLU A 393 -1.14 -11.47 -16.42
CA GLU A 393 -0.50 -10.87 -17.60
C GLU A 393 -0.94 -9.43 -17.83
N ALA A 394 -2.20 -9.11 -17.64
CA ALA A 394 -2.73 -7.76 -17.78
C ALA A 394 -2.21 -6.80 -16.70
N ALA A 395 -1.99 -7.31 -15.50
CA ALA A 395 -1.63 -6.52 -14.34
C ALA A 395 -0.19 -5.98 -14.37
N SER A 396 0.02 -4.88 -13.65
CA SER A 396 1.35 -4.31 -13.39
C SER A 396 2.05 -4.94 -12.18
N MET A 397 1.26 -5.52 -11.29
CA MET A 397 1.71 -6.15 -10.03
C MET A 397 0.88 -7.41 -9.74
N VAL A 398 1.46 -8.33 -8.95
CA VAL A 398 0.79 -9.56 -8.50
C VAL A 398 0.96 -9.67 -6.98
N LEU A 399 -0.14 -9.90 -6.25
CA LEU A 399 -0.13 -10.18 -4.82
C LEU A 399 0.09 -11.66 -4.59
N LEU A 400 1.14 -12.02 -3.86
CA LEU A 400 1.47 -13.42 -3.60
C LEU A 400 0.61 -14.08 -2.51
N ASP A 401 -0.11 -13.27 -1.74
CA ASP A 401 -0.95 -13.68 -0.59
C ASP A 401 -2.43 -13.29 -0.74
N ASP A 402 -2.81 -12.73 -1.88
CA ASP A 402 -4.15 -12.24 -2.19
C ASP A 402 -4.74 -11.30 -1.10
N ASN A 403 -3.90 -10.59 -0.34
CA ASN A 403 -4.32 -9.79 0.80
C ASN A 403 -4.31 -8.29 0.50
N PHE A 404 -5.42 -7.61 0.78
CA PHE A 404 -5.56 -6.15 0.61
C PHE A 404 -4.49 -5.36 1.39
N SER A 405 -4.07 -5.84 2.57
CA SER A 405 -3.04 -5.18 3.38
C SER A 405 -1.69 -5.07 2.66
N SER A 406 -1.37 -6.02 1.78
CA SER A 406 -0.15 -6.02 0.97
C SER A 406 -0.16 -4.92 -0.10
N ILE A 407 -1.34 -4.51 -0.60
CA ILE A 407 -1.48 -3.35 -1.49
C ILE A 407 -1.11 -2.07 -0.73
N VAL A 408 -1.64 -1.90 0.48
CA VAL A 408 -1.37 -0.73 1.32
C VAL A 408 0.11 -0.67 1.72
N GLY A 409 0.71 -1.84 2.02
CA GLY A 409 2.15 -1.98 2.22
C GLY A 409 2.95 -1.56 0.98
N SER A 410 2.46 -1.91 -0.20
CA SER A 410 3.09 -1.52 -1.47
C SER A 410 3.01 -0.02 -1.76
N VAL A 411 1.90 0.61 -1.43
CA VAL A 411 1.75 2.08 -1.51
C VAL A 411 2.75 2.78 -0.59
N ARG A 412 2.92 2.29 0.65
CA ARG A 412 3.94 2.80 1.59
C ARG A 412 5.35 2.74 0.99
N GLU A 413 5.69 1.60 0.38
CA GLU A 413 6.99 1.43 -0.27
C GLU A 413 7.14 2.32 -1.50
N GLY A 414 6.11 2.48 -2.33
CA GLY A 414 6.11 3.41 -3.46
C GLY A 414 6.34 4.86 -3.03
N ARG A 415 5.66 5.32 -1.98
CA ARG A 415 5.89 6.66 -1.38
C ARG A 415 7.33 6.82 -0.89
N ARG A 416 7.91 5.78 -0.26
CA ARG A 416 9.30 5.79 0.19
C ARG A 416 10.28 5.93 -0.97
N ILE A 417 10.06 5.17 -2.05
CA ILE A 417 10.94 5.21 -3.23
C ILE A 417 10.91 6.60 -3.85
N PHE A 418 9.72 7.16 -4.03
CA PHE A 418 9.57 8.51 -4.55
C PHE A 418 10.28 9.56 -3.66
N ASP A 419 10.09 9.50 -2.33
CA ASP A 419 10.77 10.40 -1.40
C ASP A 419 12.30 10.28 -1.50
N ASN A 420 12.81 9.08 -1.66
CA ASN A 420 14.25 8.85 -1.79
C ASN A 420 14.81 9.40 -3.11
N ILE A 421 14.09 9.25 -4.21
CA ILE A 421 14.44 9.89 -5.49
C ILE A 421 14.42 11.41 -5.34
N ARG A 422 13.41 11.97 -4.69
CA ARG A 422 13.31 13.42 -4.44
C ARG A 422 14.44 13.93 -3.55
N LYS A 423 14.85 13.19 -2.50
CA LYS A 423 16.02 13.53 -1.67
C LYS A 423 17.31 13.52 -2.47
N PHE A 424 17.47 12.55 -3.37
CA PHE A 424 18.62 12.53 -4.28
C PHE A 424 18.64 13.76 -5.20
N ILE A 425 17.51 14.10 -5.84
CA ILE A 425 17.39 15.29 -6.70
C ILE A 425 17.72 16.56 -5.89
N LYS A 426 17.16 16.67 -4.68
CA LYS A 426 17.44 17.78 -3.77
C LYS A 426 18.93 17.89 -3.46
N TYR A 427 19.57 16.76 -3.17
CA TYR A 427 21.00 16.69 -2.88
C TYR A 427 21.84 17.20 -4.05
N THR A 428 21.73 16.53 -5.19
CA THR A 428 22.57 16.80 -6.37
C THR A 428 22.34 18.21 -6.91
N MET A 429 21.08 18.66 -7.03
CA MET A 429 20.81 19.99 -7.56
C MET A 429 21.24 21.10 -6.61
N THR A 430 21.22 20.88 -5.29
CA THR A 430 21.76 21.86 -4.32
C THR A 430 23.29 21.92 -4.41
N SER A 431 23.95 20.77 -4.56
CA SER A 431 25.39 20.69 -4.78
C SER A 431 25.81 21.47 -6.04
N ASN A 432 25.15 21.16 -7.16
CA ASN A 432 25.38 21.86 -8.44
C ASN A 432 25.13 23.39 -8.30
N SER A 433 24.09 23.79 -7.57
CA SER A 433 23.83 25.21 -7.26
C SER A 433 25.01 25.84 -6.50
N GLY A 434 25.59 25.11 -5.53
CA GLY A 434 26.77 25.58 -4.77
C GLY A 434 27.99 25.79 -5.67
N GLU A 435 28.26 24.86 -6.59
CA GLU A 435 29.33 24.98 -7.59
C GLU A 435 29.13 26.18 -8.52
N ILE A 436 27.90 26.32 -9.03
CA ILE A 436 27.51 27.43 -9.91
C ILE A 436 27.76 28.76 -9.22
N TRP A 437 27.27 28.94 -7.98
CA TRP A 437 27.47 30.17 -7.22
C TRP A 437 28.93 30.42 -6.93
N THR A 438 29.73 29.41 -6.61
CA THR A 438 31.17 29.53 -6.37
C THR A 438 31.90 30.02 -7.62
N ILE A 439 31.61 29.46 -8.79
CA ILE A 439 32.28 29.85 -10.03
C ILE A 439 31.79 31.19 -10.56
N LEU A 440 30.49 31.45 -10.49
CA LEU A 440 29.89 32.70 -11.01
C LEU A 440 30.29 33.93 -10.19
N LEU A 441 30.27 33.83 -8.85
CA LEU A 441 30.48 35.00 -8.00
C LEU A 441 31.96 35.34 -7.79
N ALA A 442 32.89 34.37 -7.93
CA ALA A 442 34.33 34.64 -7.75
C ALA A 442 34.84 35.76 -8.68
N PRO A 443 34.64 35.72 -9.99
CA PRO A 443 35.06 36.83 -10.88
C PRO A 443 34.33 38.14 -10.62
N LEU A 444 33.03 38.07 -10.25
CA LEU A 444 32.26 39.28 -9.93
C LEU A 444 32.78 39.99 -8.68
N LEU A 445 33.42 39.25 -7.77
CA LEU A 445 34.09 39.80 -6.56
C LEU A 445 35.57 40.13 -6.81
N GLY A 446 36.04 40.04 -8.06
CA GLY A 446 37.43 40.30 -8.41
C GLY A 446 38.43 39.21 -7.98
N MET A 447 37.92 38.01 -7.70
CA MET A 447 38.74 36.83 -7.35
C MET A 447 38.94 35.90 -8.56
N PRO A 448 40.07 35.18 -8.63
CA PRO A 448 40.26 34.16 -9.68
C PRO A 448 39.28 33.00 -9.50
N ILE A 449 39.00 32.28 -10.60
CA ILE A 449 38.13 31.12 -10.58
C ILE A 449 38.74 30.03 -9.69
N PRO A 450 37.99 29.57 -8.65
CA PRO A 450 38.56 28.68 -7.64
C PRO A 450 38.60 27.23 -8.02
N LEU A 451 37.69 26.77 -8.87
CA LEU A 451 37.52 25.34 -9.23
C LEU A 451 38.04 25.08 -10.64
N LEU A 452 38.85 24.07 -10.76
CA LEU A 452 39.27 23.54 -12.04
C LEU A 452 38.27 22.54 -12.60
N PRO A 453 38.20 22.28 -13.92
CA PRO A 453 37.32 21.28 -14.50
C PRO A 453 37.42 19.90 -13.84
N ILE A 454 38.62 19.49 -13.45
CA ILE A 454 38.86 18.20 -12.79
C ILE A 454 38.22 18.16 -11.37
N HIS A 455 38.15 19.30 -10.67
CA HIS A 455 37.47 19.40 -9.37
C HIS A 455 35.96 19.21 -9.52
N ILE A 456 35.33 19.82 -10.53
CA ILE A 456 33.91 19.69 -10.84
C ILE A 456 33.58 18.23 -11.19
N LEU A 457 34.40 17.61 -12.03
CA LEU A 457 34.23 16.20 -12.37
C LEU A 457 34.33 15.29 -11.13
N TRP A 458 35.28 15.56 -10.22
CA TRP A 458 35.38 14.84 -8.96
C TRP A 458 34.15 15.00 -8.07
N ILE A 459 33.64 16.21 -7.96
CA ILE A 459 32.46 16.49 -7.16
C ILE A 459 31.27 15.70 -7.69
N ASN A 460 30.96 15.82 -8.98
CA ASN A 460 29.81 15.15 -9.59
C ASN A 460 29.89 13.61 -9.51
N LEU A 461 31.09 13.06 -9.70
CA LEU A 461 31.25 11.60 -9.75
C LEU A 461 31.40 10.98 -8.36
N VAL A 462 32.17 11.59 -7.47
CA VAL A 462 32.54 10.99 -6.17
C VAL A 462 31.72 11.60 -5.04
N THR A 463 31.72 12.92 -4.91
CA THR A 463 31.10 13.62 -3.78
C THR A 463 29.58 13.54 -3.87
N ASP A 464 29.01 13.72 -5.07
CA ASP A 464 27.57 13.64 -5.29
C ASP A 464 27.12 12.20 -5.59
N GLY A 465 27.93 11.42 -6.31
CA GLY A 465 27.58 10.09 -6.74
C GLY A 465 27.41 9.09 -5.59
N LEU A 466 28.39 8.97 -4.69
CA LEU A 466 28.37 7.95 -3.63
C LEU A 466 27.27 8.20 -2.57
N PRO A 467 27.15 9.39 -1.93
CA PRO A 467 26.04 9.67 -1.02
C PRO A 467 24.69 9.69 -1.75
N GLY A 468 24.67 10.15 -3.02
CA GLY A 468 23.50 10.13 -3.87
C GLY A 468 22.89 8.73 -4.03
N LEU A 469 23.71 7.73 -4.35
CA LEU A 469 23.29 6.33 -4.44
C LEU A 469 22.77 5.79 -3.11
N ALA A 470 23.33 6.24 -1.99
CA ALA A 470 22.92 5.78 -0.67
C ALA A 470 21.52 6.26 -0.26
N PHE A 471 20.97 7.34 -0.87
CA PHE A 471 19.57 7.73 -0.68
C PHE A 471 18.57 6.67 -1.14
N ALA A 472 18.91 5.84 -2.12
CA ALA A 472 18.05 4.72 -2.52
C ALA A 472 17.77 3.73 -1.37
N SER A 473 18.63 3.71 -0.35
CA SER A 473 18.49 2.85 0.83
C SER A 473 17.84 3.54 2.04
N GLU A 474 17.46 4.82 1.94
CA GLU A 474 16.89 5.57 3.07
C GLU A 474 15.57 4.92 3.53
N PRO A 475 15.39 4.68 4.85
CA PRO A 475 14.13 4.20 5.41
C PRO A 475 13.00 5.20 5.18
N HIS A 476 11.76 4.73 5.22
CA HIS A 476 10.59 5.61 5.15
C HIS A 476 10.47 6.50 6.39
N GLU A 477 9.93 7.69 6.22
CA GLU A 477 9.58 8.57 7.33
C GLU A 477 8.37 8.01 8.10
N ARG A 478 8.30 8.24 9.41
CA ARG A 478 7.23 7.68 10.26
C ARG A 478 5.84 8.13 9.82
N SER A 479 5.71 9.37 9.37
CA SER A 479 4.46 9.98 8.92
C SER A 479 4.12 9.72 7.45
N ILE A 480 4.77 8.76 6.79
CA ILE A 480 4.61 8.53 5.35
C ILE A 480 3.17 8.16 4.95
N MET A 481 2.42 7.51 5.86
CA MET A 481 1.01 7.12 5.69
C MET A 481 0.05 8.04 6.47
N GLU A 482 0.52 9.19 6.95
CA GLU A 482 -0.28 10.23 7.64
C GLU A 482 -0.47 11.47 6.76
N ARG A 483 -0.04 11.42 5.52
CA ARG A 483 -0.16 12.52 4.55
C ARG A 483 -0.95 12.09 3.33
N PRO A 484 -1.68 13.01 2.67
CA PRO A 484 -2.41 12.71 1.45
C PRO A 484 -1.47 12.24 0.32
N PRO A 485 -1.99 11.55 -0.70
CA PRO A 485 -1.25 11.24 -1.89
C PRO A 485 -0.78 12.52 -2.58
N ARG A 486 0.33 12.41 -3.28
CA ARG A 486 0.83 13.49 -4.10
C ARG A 486 -0.06 13.69 -5.33
N ALA A 487 -0.32 14.95 -5.69
CA ALA A 487 -1.01 15.23 -6.94
C ALA A 487 -0.18 14.74 -8.15
N PRO A 488 -0.79 14.03 -9.12
CA PRO A 488 -0.07 13.41 -10.23
C PRO A 488 0.75 14.39 -11.08
N LYS A 489 0.26 15.62 -11.22
CA LYS A 489 0.90 16.70 -12.00
C LYS A 489 1.76 17.64 -11.16
N GLU A 490 1.99 17.30 -9.89
CA GLU A 490 2.79 18.14 -9.01
C GLU A 490 4.26 18.16 -9.44
N SER A 491 4.82 19.36 -9.53
CA SER A 491 6.23 19.53 -9.88
C SER A 491 7.15 18.88 -8.84
N ILE A 492 8.24 18.26 -9.28
CA ILE A 492 9.31 17.76 -8.39
C ILE A 492 9.86 18.89 -7.51
N PHE A 493 9.81 20.15 -7.99
CA PHE A 493 10.27 21.33 -7.27
C PHE A 493 9.25 21.91 -6.28
N ALA A 494 8.08 21.29 -6.13
CA ALA A 494 7.09 21.71 -5.13
C ALA A 494 7.62 21.63 -3.68
N ASP A 495 6.83 22.08 -2.72
CA ASP A 495 7.14 22.06 -1.28
C ASP A 495 8.45 22.76 -0.89
N GLY A 496 8.79 23.84 -1.61
CA GLY A 496 9.94 24.68 -1.29
C GLY A 496 11.30 24.09 -1.71
N LEU A 497 11.34 23.04 -2.52
CA LEU A 497 12.59 22.48 -3.03
C LEU A 497 13.38 23.52 -3.82
N GLY A 498 12.73 24.26 -4.74
CA GLY A 498 13.39 25.32 -5.51
C GLY A 498 14.02 26.40 -4.64
N THR A 499 13.33 26.85 -3.59
CA THR A 499 13.87 27.82 -2.63
C THR A 499 15.09 27.23 -1.89
N HIS A 500 15.00 25.97 -1.46
CA HIS A 500 16.10 25.28 -0.77
C HIS A 500 17.36 25.20 -1.66
N LEU A 501 17.21 24.84 -2.93
CA LEU A 501 18.30 24.78 -3.92
C LEU A 501 19.07 26.12 -4.03
N ILE A 502 18.33 27.22 -4.09
CA ILE A 502 18.92 28.54 -4.28
C ILE A 502 19.65 28.99 -3.01
N TRP A 503 18.97 28.98 -1.85
CA TRP A 503 19.57 29.57 -0.64
C TRP A 503 20.67 28.70 -0.03
N VAL A 504 20.53 27.35 -0.04
CA VAL A 504 21.58 26.46 0.46
C VAL A 504 22.76 26.42 -0.49
N GLY A 505 22.49 26.40 -1.82
CA GLY A 505 23.55 26.53 -2.82
C GLY A 505 24.31 27.84 -2.68
N LEU A 506 23.60 28.95 -2.47
CA LEU A 506 24.24 30.26 -2.22
C LEU A 506 25.07 30.26 -0.91
N LEU A 507 24.58 29.55 0.13
CA LEU A 507 25.34 29.40 1.38
C LEU A 507 26.62 28.59 1.17
N MET A 508 26.55 27.46 0.40
CA MET A 508 27.73 26.66 0.03
C MET A 508 28.74 27.49 -0.77
N GLY A 509 28.26 28.17 -1.81
CA GLY A 509 29.09 29.09 -2.62
C GLY A 509 29.71 30.21 -1.78
N GLY A 510 28.92 30.81 -0.90
CA GLY A 510 29.40 31.85 0.01
C GLY A 510 30.49 31.37 0.99
N ALA A 511 30.30 30.16 1.57
CA ALA A 511 31.33 29.53 2.41
C ALA A 511 32.62 29.24 1.62
N SER A 512 32.49 28.77 0.40
CA SER A 512 33.62 28.49 -0.50
C SER A 512 34.39 29.80 -0.86
N LEU A 513 33.66 30.86 -1.20
CA LEU A 513 34.25 32.15 -1.53
C LEU A 513 34.86 32.85 -0.29
N PHE A 514 34.23 32.72 0.87
CA PHE A 514 34.82 33.18 2.13
C PHE A 514 36.14 32.45 2.39
N MET A 515 36.19 31.11 2.19
CA MET A 515 37.44 30.36 2.32
C MET A 515 38.48 30.84 1.31
N GLN A 516 38.11 31.14 0.07
CA GLN A 516 38.99 31.71 -0.93
C GLN A 516 39.58 33.05 -0.45
N ALA A 517 38.74 33.98 -0.07
CA ALA A 517 39.18 35.31 0.42
C ALA A 517 40.05 35.20 1.67
N TRP A 518 39.81 34.24 2.55
CA TRP A 518 40.57 34.02 3.76
C TRP A 518 41.95 33.37 3.49
N SER A 519 42.01 32.40 2.57
CA SER A 519 43.22 31.57 2.31
C SER A 519 44.16 32.19 1.29
N MET A 520 43.68 32.97 0.29
CA MET A 520 44.53 33.60 -0.72
C MET A 520 45.64 34.50 -0.12
N PRO A 521 45.38 35.43 0.82
CA PRO A 521 46.44 36.25 1.39
C PRO A 521 47.43 35.48 2.27
N ARG A 522 47.10 34.25 2.66
CA ARG A 522 47.92 33.36 3.49
C ARG A 522 48.71 32.35 2.69
N ALA A 523 48.43 32.24 1.38
CA ALA A 523 49.19 31.38 0.50
C ALA A 523 50.64 31.86 0.41
N PRO A 524 51.63 30.99 0.46
CA PRO A 524 53.02 31.35 0.14
C PRO A 524 53.11 31.94 -1.27
N GLU A 525 54.11 32.77 -1.54
CA GLU A 525 54.29 33.39 -2.84
C GLU A 525 54.38 32.29 -3.94
N ASN A 526 53.54 32.39 -4.99
CA ASN A 526 53.37 31.42 -6.10
C ASN A 526 52.73 30.07 -5.73
N HIS A 527 52.00 29.95 -4.62
CA HIS A 527 51.31 28.75 -4.21
C HIS A 527 49.78 28.84 -4.41
N ASP A 528 49.32 29.01 -5.64
CA ASP A 528 47.91 29.03 -5.99
C ASP A 528 47.16 27.72 -5.63
N LEU A 529 47.89 26.62 -5.52
CA LEU A 529 47.32 25.31 -5.17
C LEU A 529 46.76 25.28 -3.75
N TYR A 530 47.37 26.00 -2.80
CA TYR A 530 46.92 26.04 -1.39
C TYR A 530 45.47 26.51 -1.24
N TRP A 531 45.18 27.72 -1.70
CA TRP A 531 43.84 28.28 -1.54
C TRP A 531 42.79 27.55 -2.39
N ARG A 532 43.18 27.05 -3.59
CA ARG A 532 42.28 26.20 -4.40
C ARG A 532 41.96 24.87 -3.70
N THR A 533 42.91 24.22 -3.04
CA THR A 533 42.70 23.03 -2.23
C THR A 533 41.76 23.30 -1.07
N MET A 534 41.92 24.45 -0.39
CA MET A 534 41.03 24.87 0.70
C MET A 534 39.59 25.03 0.22
N VAL A 535 39.36 25.74 -0.88
CA VAL A 535 38.01 25.94 -1.46
C VAL A 535 37.39 24.64 -1.91
N PHE A 536 38.13 23.81 -2.65
CA PHE A 536 37.67 22.50 -3.10
C PHE A 536 37.27 21.63 -1.92
N THR A 537 38.07 21.61 -0.86
CA THR A 537 37.81 20.83 0.36
C THR A 537 36.55 21.32 1.09
N VAL A 538 36.40 22.65 1.25
CA VAL A 538 35.20 23.22 1.92
C VAL A 538 33.93 22.88 1.16
N LEU A 539 33.95 22.97 -0.17
CA LEU A 539 32.78 22.66 -0.99
C LEU A 539 32.41 21.18 -0.87
N CYS A 540 33.35 20.25 -1.04
CA CYS A 540 33.11 18.80 -0.90
C CYS A 540 32.58 18.44 0.49
N LEU A 541 33.18 18.95 1.56
CA LEU A 541 32.75 18.67 2.93
C LEU A 541 31.36 19.26 3.23
N SER A 542 31.04 20.45 2.68
CA SER A 542 29.71 21.08 2.79
C SER A 542 28.63 20.19 2.17
N GLN A 543 28.90 19.60 1.00
CA GLN A 543 27.97 18.67 0.33
C GLN A 543 27.76 17.40 1.16
N MET A 544 28.79 16.82 1.76
CA MET A 544 28.66 15.66 2.65
C MET A 544 27.81 15.98 3.90
N GLY A 545 28.03 17.17 4.49
CA GLY A 545 27.22 17.68 5.59
C GLY A 545 25.76 17.86 5.18
N HIS A 546 25.52 18.42 4.00
CA HIS A 546 24.20 18.57 3.41
C HIS A 546 23.51 17.22 3.18
N ALA A 547 24.20 16.21 2.62
CA ALA A 547 23.66 14.86 2.43
C ALA A 547 23.14 14.28 3.74
N MET A 548 23.88 14.42 4.84
CA MET A 548 23.45 13.96 6.16
C MET A 548 22.25 14.75 6.71
N ALA A 549 22.18 16.05 6.47
CA ALA A 549 21.11 16.89 6.95
C ALA A 549 19.77 16.63 6.25
N ILE A 550 19.76 16.38 4.94
CA ILE A 550 18.52 16.20 4.15
C ILE A 550 17.96 14.78 4.14
N ARG A 551 18.44 13.87 4.97
CA ARG A 551 17.90 12.52 5.13
C ARG A 551 16.43 12.53 5.53
N SER A 552 15.97 13.56 6.21
CA SER A 552 14.56 13.88 6.41
C SER A 552 14.30 15.36 6.16
N ASP A 553 13.15 15.67 5.58
CA ASP A 553 12.72 17.06 5.36
C ASP A 553 12.18 17.73 6.63
N ARG A 554 11.78 16.97 7.63
CA ARG A 554 11.16 17.46 8.87
C ARG A 554 11.92 17.06 10.13
N GLU A 555 12.40 15.81 10.23
CA GLU A 555 13.07 15.33 11.44
C GLU A 555 14.56 15.71 11.47
N SER A 556 15.05 16.07 12.68
CA SER A 556 16.49 16.29 12.89
C SER A 556 17.25 14.97 12.73
N LEU A 557 18.47 15.04 12.17
CA LEU A 557 19.36 13.88 12.05
C LEU A 557 19.57 13.19 13.41
N PHE A 558 19.65 13.95 14.50
CA PHE A 558 19.87 13.41 15.85
C PHE A 558 18.65 12.60 16.35
N LYS A 559 17.43 12.97 15.95
CA LYS A 559 16.22 12.21 16.28
C LYS A 559 16.05 11.01 15.36
N LEU A 560 16.40 11.15 14.07
CA LEU A 560 16.36 10.08 13.09
C LEU A 560 17.38 8.98 13.42
N GLY A 561 18.53 9.36 13.99
CA GLY A 561 19.66 8.50 14.30
C GLY A 561 20.67 8.43 13.14
N ILE A 562 21.93 8.69 13.45
CA ILE A 562 23.02 8.68 12.45
C ILE A 562 23.18 7.29 11.83
N PHE A 563 23.00 6.24 12.62
CA PHE A 563 23.16 4.83 12.22
C PHE A 563 21.93 4.21 11.58
N SER A 564 20.82 4.93 11.43
CA SER A 564 19.56 4.41 10.84
C SER A 564 19.71 4.03 9.36
N ASN A 565 20.63 4.69 8.62
CA ASN A 565 21.03 4.32 7.27
C ASN A 565 22.54 4.04 7.23
N LYS A 566 22.92 2.76 7.40
CA LYS A 566 24.34 2.34 7.36
C LYS A 566 24.99 2.55 5.99
N PRO A 567 24.33 2.27 4.84
CA PRO A 567 24.84 2.61 3.51
C PRO A 567 25.18 4.10 3.36
N MET A 568 24.33 5.01 3.83
CA MET A 568 24.58 6.45 3.78
C MET A 568 25.81 6.84 4.60
N LEU A 569 25.93 6.33 5.83
CA LEU A 569 27.09 6.59 6.67
C LEU A 569 28.37 6.05 6.01
N GLY A 570 28.32 4.83 5.47
CA GLY A 570 29.45 4.23 4.75
C GLY A 570 29.85 5.04 3.51
N ALA A 571 28.87 5.51 2.73
CA ALA A 571 29.13 6.35 1.56
C ALA A 571 29.79 7.68 1.94
N VAL A 572 29.29 8.37 2.96
CA VAL A 572 29.87 9.65 3.44
C VAL A 572 31.29 9.44 3.97
N LEU A 573 31.53 8.39 4.76
CA LEU A 573 32.88 8.09 5.27
C LEU A 573 33.86 7.72 4.14
N LEU A 574 33.41 6.94 3.15
CA LEU A 574 34.21 6.61 1.97
C LEU A 574 34.54 7.88 1.16
N THR A 575 33.54 8.71 0.89
CA THR A 575 33.73 9.99 0.18
C THR A 575 34.71 10.90 0.93
N PHE A 576 34.59 10.97 2.26
CA PHE A 576 35.53 11.72 3.09
C PHE A 576 36.96 11.18 2.97
N ALA A 577 37.15 9.88 3.06
CA ALA A 577 38.47 9.25 2.89
C ALA A 577 39.04 9.47 1.48
N LEU A 578 38.21 9.38 0.44
CA LEU A 578 38.61 9.68 -0.93
C LEU A 578 38.97 11.16 -1.10
N GLN A 579 38.23 12.08 -0.50
CA GLN A 579 38.58 13.52 -0.49
C GLN A 579 39.91 13.77 0.19
N LEU A 580 40.19 13.13 1.32
CA LEU A 580 41.52 13.23 1.95
C LEU A 580 42.62 12.67 1.05
N SER A 581 42.34 11.66 0.25
CA SER A 581 43.34 11.12 -0.70
C SER A 581 43.75 12.13 -1.76
N THR A 582 42.81 13.01 -2.22
CA THR A 582 43.14 14.09 -3.17
C THR A 582 44.07 15.13 -2.56
N ILE A 583 44.11 15.25 -1.23
CA ILE A 583 44.92 16.24 -0.49
C ILE A 583 46.29 15.67 -0.10
N TYR A 584 46.38 14.38 0.28
CA TYR A 584 47.55 13.83 0.92
C TYR A 584 48.31 12.76 0.08
N VAL A 585 47.70 12.19 -0.97
CA VAL A 585 48.37 11.20 -1.82
C VAL A 585 49.08 11.90 -2.98
N PRO A 586 50.43 11.77 -3.13
CA PRO A 586 51.19 12.54 -4.12
C PRO A 586 50.72 12.34 -5.57
N PHE A 587 50.29 11.14 -5.95
CA PHE A 587 49.72 10.89 -7.26
C PHE A 587 48.43 11.69 -7.48
N MET A 588 47.51 11.68 -6.51
CA MET A 588 46.26 12.38 -6.58
C MET A 588 46.47 13.91 -6.59
N GLN A 589 47.41 14.43 -5.81
CA GLN A 589 47.77 15.85 -5.83
C GLN A 589 48.18 16.33 -7.24
N LYS A 590 48.96 15.51 -7.96
CA LYS A 590 49.35 15.83 -9.35
C LYS A 590 48.15 15.85 -10.30
N VAL A 591 47.23 14.89 -10.16
CA VAL A 591 46.02 14.80 -11.00
C VAL A 591 45.05 15.93 -10.71
N PHE A 592 44.73 16.17 -9.43
CA PHE A 592 43.74 17.15 -9.02
C PHE A 592 44.32 18.55 -8.82
N LYS A 593 45.63 18.73 -8.99
CA LYS A 593 46.30 20.01 -8.74
C LYS A 593 45.98 20.57 -7.35
N THR A 594 46.21 19.75 -6.34
CA THR A 594 46.01 20.03 -4.93
C THR A 594 47.34 19.96 -4.19
N GLU A 595 47.39 20.47 -2.96
CA GLU A 595 48.52 20.30 -2.07
C GLU A 595 48.13 19.90 -0.66
N ALA A 596 49.07 19.41 0.14
CA ALA A 596 48.83 18.92 1.48
C ALA A 596 48.47 20.10 2.41
N LEU A 597 47.30 20.01 3.07
CA LEU A 597 46.84 20.97 4.07
C LEU A 597 47.39 20.60 5.44
N SER A 598 47.70 21.61 6.23
CA SER A 598 48.03 21.42 7.65
C SER A 598 46.78 20.94 8.43
N LEU A 599 46.97 20.31 9.57
CA LEU A 599 45.85 19.89 10.42
C LEU A 599 44.96 21.07 10.86
N PRO A 600 45.53 22.26 11.26
CA PRO A 600 44.71 23.44 11.52
C PRO A 600 43.88 23.89 10.32
N ASP A 601 44.42 23.89 9.11
CA ASP A 601 43.70 24.28 7.89
C ASP A 601 42.56 23.30 7.58
N LEU A 602 42.81 22.02 7.74
CA LEU A 602 41.76 20.98 7.57
C LEU A 602 40.64 21.14 8.60
N LEU A 603 40.97 21.46 9.86
CA LEU A 603 39.95 21.71 10.90
C LEU A 603 39.15 22.99 10.63
N ILE A 604 39.79 24.05 10.10
CA ILE A 604 39.09 25.26 9.68
C ILE A 604 38.14 24.95 8.52
N ALA A 605 38.60 24.20 7.53
CA ALA A 605 37.76 23.76 6.41
C ALA A 605 36.55 22.94 6.90
N LEU A 606 36.77 22.00 7.83
CA LEU A 606 35.70 21.19 8.43
C LEU A 606 34.70 22.04 9.22
N ALA A 607 35.21 22.99 10.05
CA ALA A 607 34.34 23.89 10.83
C ALA A 607 33.47 24.76 9.92
N LEU A 608 34.04 25.36 8.87
CA LEU A 608 33.28 26.19 7.94
C LEU A 608 32.27 25.35 7.14
N SER A 609 32.64 24.17 6.69
CA SER A 609 31.74 23.27 5.97
C SER A 609 30.53 22.82 6.81
N SER A 610 30.70 22.69 8.13
CA SER A 610 29.61 22.31 9.05
C SER A 610 28.48 23.35 9.13
N VAL A 611 28.73 24.61 8.72
CA VAL A 611 27.71 25.67 8.70
C VAL A 611 26.52 25.29 7.84
N VAL A 612 26.74 24.60 6.70
CA VAL A 612 25.68 24.15 5.80
C VAL A 612 24.80 23.11 6.49
N PHE A 613 25.40 22.15 7.19
CA PHE A 613 24.66 21.16 7.98
C PHE A 613 23.76 21.81 9.03
N TRP A 614 24.31 22.72 9.83
CA TRP A 614 23.57 23.38 10.90
C TRP A 614 22.47 24.30 10.35
N ALA A 615 22.72 24.98 9.24
CA ALA A 615 21.73 25.85 8.60
C ALA A 615 20.51 25.06 8.13
N VAL A 616 20.71 23.87 7.54
CA VAL A 616 19.62 22.98 7.14
C VAL A 616 18.89 22.40 8.37
N GLU A 617 19.60 22.04 9.44
CA GLU A 617 18.95 21.59 10.69
C GLU A 617 18.09 22.70 11.32
N ILE A 618 18.53 23.98 11.25
CA ILE A 618 17.75 25.15 11.69
C ILE A 618 16.52 25.34 10.79
N GLU A 619 16.67 25.23 9.46
CA GLU A 619 15.52 25.27 8.53
C GLU A 619 14.44 24.27 8.93
N LYS A 620 14.83 23.03 9.20
CA LYS A 620 13.89 21.99 9.67
C LYS A 620 13.24 22.34 11.00
N ALA A 621 13.99 22.90 11.93
CA ALA A 621 13.44 23.35 13.22
C ALA A 621 12.38 24.45 13.04
N VAL A 622 12.64 25.41 12.14
CA VAL A 622 11.68 26.49 11.80
C VAL A 622 10.43 25.92 11.13
N LYS A 623 10.57 24.97 10.19
CA LYS A 623 9.44 24.32 9.55
C LYS A 623 8.55 23.62 10.59
N ARG A 624 9.13 22.81 11.49
CA ARG A 624 8.38 22.16 12.58
C ARG A 624 7.67 23.15 13.50
N ALA A 625 8.28 24.28 13.79
CA ALA A 625 7.68 25.31 14.63
C ALA A 625 6.48 26.00 13.95
N ARG A 626 6.53 26.15 12.62
CA ARG A 626 5.41 26.70 11.82
C ARG A 626 4.25 25.73 11.74
N ASP A 627 4.52 24.44 11.47
CA ASP A 627 3.50 23.39 11.41
C ASP A 627 2.72 23.33 12.72
N ARG A 628 3.40 23.30 13.88
CA ARG A 628 2.75 23.29 15.20
C ARG A 628 1.87 24.53 15.46
N ARG A 629 2.25 25.69 14.94
CA ARG A 629 1.43 26.91 15.08
C ARG A 629 0.22 26.88 14.16
N GLY A 630 0.33 26.29 12.97
CA GLY A 630 -0.79 26.08 12.07
C GLY A 630 -1.83 25.14 12.68
N ASP A 631 -1.39 24.03 13.26
CA ASP A 631 -2.27 23.04 13.92
C ASP A 631 -3.00 23.66 15.15
N MET A 632 -2.29 24.47 15.94
CA MET A 632 -2.89 25.18 17.09
C MET A 632 -3.84 26.31 16.69
N ALA A 633 -3.76 26.84 15.48
CA ALA A 633 -4.68 27.86 14.97
C ALA A 633 -5.90 27.26 14.27
N ALA A 634 -5.84 25.96 13.90
CA ALA A 634 -6.92 25.21 13.26
C ALA A 634 -7.76 24.38 14.26
N ALA A 635 -7.23 24.14 15.48
CA ALA A 635 -7.91 23.50 16.61
C ALA A 635 -8.59 24.58 17.50
#